data_c5d9335db09984e7c6d6e171c43655e0
#
_entry.id   c5d9335db09984e7c6d6e171c43655e0
#
_cell.length_a   1.000
_cell.length_b   1.000
_cell.length_c   1.000
_cell.angle_alpha   90.00
_cell.angle_beta   90.00
_cell.angle_gamma   90.00
#
_symmetry.space_group_name_H-M   'P 1'
#
loop_
_entity.id
_entity.type
_entity.pdbx_description
1 polymer ?
#
loop_
_entity_poly.entity_id
_entity_poly.type
_entity_poly.pdbx_seq_one_letter_code
_entity_poly.pdbx_strand_id
1 'polypeptide(L)'
;MNRDTFEVQSEQEGERLDKYLSSIYPDISRSFFQRILKENQILVNDKPQKANYRLKTDDIVDVTIPDAVQTPILPQDIPLDILYEDDDVLVVNKPKGMVVHPSAGHYSDTLVNAIMYHCKDSLSGINGEIRPGIVHRIDMDTTGSLIVCKKDESHIKISEQIKDHSCNRIYVGIVCGNVKNDEGTIEGAIGRNPNDRKKMAINEKNGKPAVTHYKVLERFGDYTYMQFKLETGRTHQIRVHMASINHPLLGDMLYSSYSPTKNRFKGLEGQCLHAKTIGFVHPKTGEYMEFDAPLPKYFANLLEVLYNINNK
;
A
#
# COMPACT_ATOMS: atom_id res chain seq x y z
N MET A 1 8.85 -29.07 -6.58
CA MET A 1 8.14 -28.92 -7.88
C MET A 1 6.99 -29.91 -7.92
N ASN A 2 5.76 -29.42 -7.87
CA ASN A 2 4.58 -30.28 -8.08
C ASN A 2 4.31 -30.36 -9.57
N ARG A 3 4.16 -31.58 -10.08
CA ARG A 3 3.76 -31.84 -11.48
C ARG A 3 2.41 -32.55 -11.49
N ASP A 4 1.45 -31.96 -12.17
CA ASP A 4 0.11 -32.50 -12.33
C ASP A 4 -0.19 -32.64 -13.83
N THR A 5 -0.93 -33.67 -14.19
CA THR A 5 -1.35 -33.93 -15.57
C THR A 5 -2.87 -34.02 -15.62
N PHE A 6 -3.49 -33.31 -16.53
CA PHE A 6 -4.94 -33.27 -16.72
C PHE A 6 -5.31 -33.62 -18.15
N GLU A 7 -6.33 -34.44 -18.33
CA GLU A 7 -6.96 -34.70 -19.59
C GLU A 7 -8.21 -33.83 -19.75
N VAL A 8 -8.29 -33.10 -20.86
CA VAL A 8 -9.38 -32.15 -21.12
C VAL A 8 -10.63 -32.93 -21.58
N GLN A 9 -11.71 -32.79 -20.83
CA GLN A 9 -12.99 -33.39 -21.14
C GLN A 9 -13.81 -32.51 -22.11
N SER A 10 -14.86 -33.05 -22.69
CA SER A 10 -15.71 -32.34 -23.66
C SER A 10 -16.33 -31.04 -23.15
N GLU A 11 -16.59 -30.94 -21.82
CA GLU A 11 -17.15 -29.77 -21.19
C GLU A 11 -16.20 -28.56 -21.16
N GLN A 12 -14.89 -28.82 -21.27
CA GLN A 12 -13.85 -27.77 -21.29
C GLN A 12 -13.41 -27.38 -22.68
N GLU A 13 -13.94 -28.05 -23.74
CA GLU A 13 -13.58 -27.76 -25.13
C GLU A 13 -13.85 -26.26 -25.47
N GLY A 14 -12.86 -25.62 -26.09
CA GLY A 14 -12.92 -24.21 -26.46
C GLY A 14 -12.64 -23.24 -25.28
N GLU A 15 -12.48 -23.73 -24.07
CA GLU A 15 -12.07 -22.88 -22.97
C GLU A 15 -10.60 -22.42 -23.15
N ARG A 16 -10.29 -21.24 -22.62
CA ARG A 16 -8.91 -20.73 -22.66
C ARG A 16 -8.06 -21.45 -21.61
N LEU A 17 -6.86 -21.87 -21.99
CA LEU A 17 -5.92 -22.59 -21.13
C LEU A 17 -5.66 -21.82 -19.78
N ASP A 18 -5.42 -20.49 -19.83
CA ASP A 18 -5.19 -19.70 -18.63
C ASP A 18 -6.43 -19.61 -17.71
N LYS A 19 -7.64 -19.73 -18.24
CA LYS A 19 -8.88 -19.73 -17.47
C LYS A 19 -9.14 -21.11 -16.86
N TYR A 20 -8.99 -22.15 -17.65
CA TYR A 20 -9.09 -23.55 -17.22
C TYR A 20 -8.17 -23.86 -16.04
N LEU A 21 -6.89 -23.47 -16.12
CA LEU A 21 -5.93 -23.65 -15.03
C LEU A 21 -6.35 -22.91 -13.77
N SER A 22 -6.88 -21.68 -13.89
CA SER A 22 -7.38 -20.93 -12.71
C SER A 22 -8.62 -21.55 -12.08
N SER A 23 -9.40 -22.36 -12.80
CA SER A 23 -10.55 -23.09 -12.24
C SER A 23 -10.13 -24.33 -11.47
N ILE A 24 -9.04 -25.00 -11.91
CA ILE A 24 -8.50 -26.19 -11.23
C ILE A 24 -7.73 -25.80 -9.97
N TYR A 25 -7.04 -24.65 -10.00
CA TYR A 25 -6.24 -24.16 -8.87
C TYR A 25 -6.81 -22.84 -8.34
N PRO A 26 -7.87 -22.86 -7.51
CA PRO A 26 -8.57 -21.65 -7.07
C PRO A 26 -7.70 -20.70 -6.25
N ASP A 27 -6.67 -21.21 -5.58
CA ASP A 27 -5.73 -20.43 -4.77
C ASP A 27 -4.61 -19.77 -5.61
N ILE A 28 -4.53 -20.10 -6.90
CA ILE A 28 -3.48 -19.57 -7.78
C ILE A 28 -4.07 -18.58 -8.79
N SER A 29 -3.48 -17.39 -8.85
CA SER A 29 -3.98 -16.34 -9.74
C SER A 29 -3.78 -16.67 -11.22
N ARG A 30 -4.71 -16.24 -12.07
CA ARG A 30 -4.61 -16.38 -13.52
C ARG A 30 -3.35 -15.72 -14.09
N SER A 31 -2.88 -14.63 -13.52
CA SER A 31 -1.64 -13.94 -13.92
C SER A 31 -0.39 -14.79 -13.64
N PHE A 32 -0.41 -15.62 -12.61
CA PHE A 32 0.64 -16.57 -12.34
C PHE A 32 0.72 -17.61 -13.47
N PHE A 33 -0.42 -18.21 -13.87
CA PHE A 33 -0.45 -19.16 -14.99
C PHE A 33 0.02 -18.53 -16.30
N GLN A 34 -0.35 -17.28 -16.59
CA GLN A 34 0.14 -16.57 -17.77
C GLN A 34 1.67 -16.39 -17.76
N ARG A 35 2.29 -16.26 -16.59
CA ARG A 35 3.75 -16.18 -16.44
C ARG A 35 4.39 -17.54 -16.69
N ILE A 36 3.98 -18.60 -15.98
CA ILE A 36 4.62 -19.91 -16.09
C ILE A 36 4.37 -20.57 -17.45
N LEU A 37 3.29 -20.22 -18.16
CA LEU A 37 3.08 -20.57 -19.57
C LEU A 37 4.15 -19.94 -20.48
N LYS A 38 4.54 -18.69 -20.24
CA LYS A 38 5.64 -18.04 -20.98
C LYS A 38 7.01 -18.66 -20.66
N GLU A 39 7.16 -19.22 -19.47
CA GLU A 39 8.36 -19.91 -18.99
C GLU A 39 8.38 -21.38 -19.42
N ASN A 40 7.42 -21.83 -20.25
CA ASN A 40 7.25 -23.20 -20.75
C ASN A 40 7.12 -24.26 -19.63
N GLN A 41 6.61 -23.87 -18.46
CA GLN A 41 6.35 -24.78 -17.33
C GLN A 41 5.00 -25.51 -17.47
N ILE A 42 4.23 -25.18 -18.52
CA ILE A 42 2.96 -25.84 -18.85
C ILE A 42 3.00 -26.23 -20.33
N LEU A 43 2.73 -27.51 -20.58
CA LEU A 43 2.70 -28.06 -21.92
C LEU A 43 1.28 -28.58 -22.22
N VAL A 44 0.89 -28.55 -23.48
CA VAL A 44 -0.30 -29.21 -23.96
C VAL A 44 0.15 -30.19 -25.09
N ASN A 45 -0.08 -31.48 -24.90
CA ASN A 45 0.42 -32.55 -25.77
C ASN A 45 1.93 -32.42 -26.01
N ASP A 46 2.71 -32.29 -24.92
CA ASP A 46 4.16 -32.09 -24.87
C ASP A 46 4.68 -30.84 -25.58
N LYS A 47 3.82 -29.86 -25.90
CA LYS A 47 4.21 -28.63 -26.61
C LYS A 47 3.85 -27.40 -25.81
N PRO A 48 4.74 -26.37 -25.74
CA PRO A 48 4.42 -25.11 -25.12
C PRO A 48 3.29 -24.40 -25.89
N GLN A 49 2.34 -23.81 -25.13
CA GLN A 49 1.20 -23.11 -25.68
C GLN A 49 1.08 -21.69 -25.10
N LYS A 50 0.39 -20.81 -25.83
CA LYS A 50 0.07 -19.46 -25.35
C LYS A 50 -1.08 -19.51 -24.33
N ALA A 51 -1.15 -18.56 -23.43
CA ALA A 51 -2.19 -18.44 -22.41
C ALA A 51 -3.64 -18.41 -22.98
N ASN A 52 -3.80 -17.95 -24.21
CA ASN A 52 -5.08 -17.91 -24.91
C ASN A 52 -5.36 -19.13 -25.79
N TYR A 53 -4.54 -20.17 -25.71
CA TYR A 53 -4.80 -21.43 -26.39
C TYR A 53 -6.20 -21.92 -26.03
N ARG A 54 -6.93 -22.43 -27.05
CA ARG A 54 -8.25 -23.01 -26.88
C ARG A 54 -8.11 -24.50 -26.75
N LEU A 55 -8.49 -25.02 -25.59
CA LEU A 55 -8.44 -26.44 -25.30
C LEU A 55 -9.32 -27.23 -26.26
N LYS A 56 -8.88 -28.43 -26.59
CA LYS A 56 -9.63 -29.43 -27.37
C LYS A 56 -9.87 -30.64 -26.49
N THR A 57 -10.96 -31.34 -26.72
CA THR A 57 -11.21 -32.64 -26.09
C THR A 57 -9.99 -33.54 -26.30
N ASP A 58 -9.62 -34.33 -25.32
CA ASP A 58 -8.45 -35.22 -25.26
C ASP A 58 -7.07 -34.50 -25.25
N ASP A 59 -7.02 -33.17 -25.13
CA ASP A 59 -5.73 -32.51 -24.87
C ASP A 59 -5.18 -32.96 -23.50
N ILE A 60 -3.91 -33.30 -23.45
CA ILE A 60 -3.18 -33.62 -22.22
C ILE A 60 -2.45 -32.34 -21.77
N VAL A 61 -2.81 -31.80 -20.60
CA VAL A 61 -2.20 -30.59 -20.03
C VAL A 61 -1.28 -30.98 -18.89
N ASP A 62 0.02 -30.89 -19.11
CA ASP A 62 1.05 -31.05 -18.08
C ASP A 62 1.38 -29.74 -17.43
N VAL A 63 1.21 -29.66 -16.12
CA VAL A 63 1.44 -28.45 -15.32
C VAL A 63 2.59 -28.70 -14.38
N THR A 64 3.68 -27.96 -14.51
CA THR A 64 4.76 -27.93 -13.53
C THR A 64 4.65 -26.62 -12.77
N ILE A 65 4.21 -26.68 -11.50
CA ILE A 65 4.19 -25.52 -10.62
C ILE A 65 5.57 -25.43 -9.96
N PRO A 66 6.39 -24.41 -10.32
CA PRO A 66 7.65 -24.20 -9.61
C PRO A 66 7.35 -23.89 -8.17
N ASP A 67 8.19 -24.42 -7.26
CA ASP A 67 8.13 -24.00 -5.86
C ASP A 67 8.24 -22.47 -5.80
N ALA A 68 7.45 -21.85 -4.93
CA ALA A 68 7.56 -20.42 -4.72
C ALA A 68 8.99 -20.13 -4.27
N VAL A 69 9.80 -19.55 -5.13
CA VAL A 69 11.08 -18.97 -4.74
C VAL A 69 10.71 -17.74 -3.92
N GLN A 70 10.49 -17.95 -2.63
CA GLN A 70 10.47 -16.86 -1.67
C GLN A 70 11.91 -16.36 -1.63
N THR A 71 12.17 -15.24 -2.27
CA THR A 71 13.42 -14.53 -2.01
C THR A 71 13.35 -14.10 -0.55
N PRO A 72 14.17 -14.68 0.35
CA PRO A 72 14.10 -14.34 1.76
C PRO A 72 14.36 -12.85 1.89
N ILE A 73 13.55 -12.17 2.69
CA ILE A 73 13.82 -10.78 3.04
C ILE A 73 15.00 -10.79 4.00
N LEU A 74 16.10 -10.18 3.58
CA LEU A 74 17.30 -10.13 4.39
C LEU A 74 17.27 -8.91 5.32
N PRO A 75 17.63 -9.06 6.61
CA PRO A 75 17.83 -7.92 7.50
C PRO A 75 18.89 -6.97 6.95
N GLN A 76 18.67 -5.66 7.05
CA GLN A 76 19.62 -4.64 6.60
C GLN A 76 19.79 -3.58 7.70
N ASP A 77 21.04 -3.18 7.94
CA ASP A 77 21.38 -2.12 8.89
C ASP A 77 21.03 -0.75 8.32
N ILE A 78 19.74 -0.43 8.39
CA ILE A 78 19.19 0.86 7.98
C ILE A 78 18.71 1.59 9.22
N PRO A 79 19.19 2.83 9.49
CA PRO A 79 18.76 3.61 10.65
C PRO A 79 17.25 3.81 10.69
N LEU A 80 16.64 3.56 11.86
CA LEU A 80 15.24 3.81 12.16
C LEU A 80 15.11 5.05 13.04
N ASP A 81 14.18 5.94 12.70
CA ASP A 81 13.72 7.00 13.58
C ASP A 81 12.58 6.45 14.44
N ILE A 82 12.89 6.10 15.68
CA ILE A 82 11.99 5.40 16.61
C ILE A 82 11.29 6.43 17.50
N LEU A 83 9.96 6.42 17.45
CA LEU A 83 9.12 7.27 18.31
C LEU A 83 8.82 6.61 19.66
N TYR A 84 8.69 5.29 19.66
CA TYR A 84 8.45 4.46 20.84
C TYR A 84 8.85 3.01 20.58
N GLU A 85 9.33 2.34 21.60
CA GLU A 85 9.61 0.90 21.56
C GLU A 85 9.46 0.27 22.95
N ASP A 86 8.86 -0.91 22.99
CA ASP A 86 8.87 -1.82 24.14
C ASP A 86 9.00 -3.29 23.67
N ASP A 87 8.64 -4.25 24.53
CA ASP A 87 8.69 -5.68 24.20
C ASP A 87 7.59 -6.13 23.22
N ASP A 88 6.53 -5.35 23.03
CA ASP A 88 5.31 -5.73 22.32
C ASP A 88 5.13 -4.97 21.00
N VAL A 89 5.50 -3.70 20.97
CA VAL A 89 5.31 -2.83 19.81
C VAL A 89 6.52 -1.93 19.57
N LEU A 90 6.67 -1.49 18.32
CA LEU A 90 7.61 -0.48 17.87
C LEU A 90 6.85 0.55 17.03
N VAL A 91 6.98 1.83 17.32
CA VAL A 91 6.43 2.93 16.52
C VAL A 91 7.58 3.69 15.87
N VAL A 92 7.56 3.75 14.54
CA VAL A 92 8.62 4.39 13.76
C VAL A 92 8.11 5.59 12.98
N ASN A 93 8.96 6.59 12.78
CA ASN A 93 8.75 7.71 11.87
C ASN A 93 9.37 7.35 10.50
N LYS A 94 8.56 6.81 9.58
CA LYS A 94 9.06 6.36 8.28
C LYS A 94 9.52 7.54 7.42
N PRO A 95 10.73 7.53 6.86
CA PRO A 95 11.20 8.56 5.95
C PRO A 95 10.49 8.51 4.59
N LYS A 96 10.62 9.58 3.80
CA LYS A 96 10.19 9.66 2.41
C LYS A 96 11.06 8.75 1.53
N GLY A 97 10.47 8.20 0.45
CA GLY A 97 11.15 7.35 -0.51
C GLY A 97 11.33 5.89 -0.08
N MET A 98 10.97 5.54 1.17
CA MET A 98 11.08 4.18 1.69
C MET A 98 9.73 3.44 1.54
N VAL A 99 9.73 2.29 0.86
CA VAL A 99 8.57 1.38 0.86
C VAL A 99 8.50 0.59 2.16
N VAL A 100 7.29 0.24 2.61
CA VAL A 100 7.13 -0.51 3.87
C VAL A 100 7.61 -1.95 3.74
N HIS A 101 7.29 -2.63 2.65
CA HIS A 101 7.66 -4.03 2.42
C HIS A 101 8.06 -4.27 0.96
N PRO A 102 8.84 -5.31 0.67
CA PRO A 102 9.27 -5.61 -0.68
C PRO A 102 8.13 -5.72 -1.67
N SER A 103 8.33 -5.15 -2.84
CA SER A 103 7.39 -5.15 -3.95
C SER A 103 8.13 -5.09 -5.28
N ALA A 104 7.42 -5.26 -6.40
CA ALA A 104 8.04 -5.20 -7.73
C ALA A 104 8.83 -3.89 -7.91
N GLY A 105 10.14 -4.00 -8.16
CA GLY A 105 11.08 -2.88 -8.28
C GLY A 105 11.72 -2.41 -6.97
N HIS A 106 11.33 -2.95 -5.80
CA HIS A 106 11.86 -2.62 -4.48
C HIS A 106 11.97 -3.90 -3.66
N TYR A 107 13.03 -4.68 -3.88
CA TYR A 107 13.25 -5.98 -3.22
C TYR A 107 14.12 -5.86 -1.96
N SER A 108 14.79 -4.74 -1.77
CA SER A 108 15.65 -4.37 -0.64
C SER A 108 15.37 -2.93 -0.21
N ASP A 109 16.05 -2.48 0.82
CA ASP A 109 15.99 -1.10 1.34
C ASP A 109 14.60 -0.67 1.80
N THR A 110 13.83 -1.64 2.28
CA THR A 110 12.47 -1.43 2.77
C THR A 110 12.43 -1.28 4.29
N LEU A 111 11.35 -0.74 4.82
CA LEU A 111 11.15 -0.66 6.26
C LEU A 111 11.25 -2.05 6.92
N VAL A 112 10.70 -3.09 6.28
CA VAL A 112 10.78 -4.46 6.81
C VAL A 112 12.23 -4.93 6.94
N ASN A 113 13.12 -4.65 5.95
CA ASN A 113 14.54 -5.00 6.06
C ASN A 113 15.20 -4.33 7.28
N ALA A 114 14.89 -3.05 7.53
CA ALA A 114 15.40 -2.30 8.68
C ALA A 114 14.88 -2.85 10.02
N ILE A 115 13.57 -3.13 10.09
CA ILE A 115 12.93 -3.67 11.30
C ILE A 115 13.48 -5.05 11.63
N MET A 116 13.66 -5.93 10.63
CA MET A 116 14.23 -7.25 10.83
C MET A 116 15.66 -7.18 11.41
N TYR A 117 16.45 -6.21 10.97
CA TYR A 117 17.79 -6.00 11.52
C TYR A 117 17.73 -5.48 12.97
N HIS A 118 16.86 -4.51 13.23
CA HIS A 118 16.71 -3.88 14.55
C HIS A 118 16.14 -4.86 15.59
N CYS A 119 15.04 -5.53 15.26
CA CYS A 119 14.30 -6.41 16.19
C CYS A 119 14.88 -7.83 16.24
N LYS A 120 15.72 -8.22 15.28
CA LYS A 120 16.26 -9.59 15.16
C LYS A 120 15.14 -10.64 15.21
N ASP A 121 15.17 -11.53 16.21
CA ASP A 121 14.22 -12.62 16.38
C ASP A 121 12.89 -12.21 17.05
N SER A 122 12.75 -10.92 17.41
CA SER A 122 11.59 -10.39 18.13
C SER A 122 10.58 -9.75 17.20
N LEU A 123 10.12 -10.43 16.14
CA LEU A 123 9.07 -9.94 15.25
C LEU A 123 7.95 -10.97 15.12
N SER A 124 6.71 -10.47 15.09
CA SER A 124 5.55 -11.31 14.79
C SER A 124 5.65 -11.92 13.39
N GLY A 125 5.50 -13.24 13.33
CA GLY A 125 5.52 -14.02 12.10
C GLY A 125 4.15 -14.22 11.44
N ILE A 126 3.05 -13.66 11.97
CA ILE A 126 1.67 -13.95 11.53
C ILE A 126 1.46 -13.70 10.03
N ASN A 127 2.04 -12.64 9.47
CA ASN A 127 1.97 -12.37 8.03
C ASN A 127 3.06 -13.08 7.21
N GLY A 128 3.70 -14.10 7.80
CA GLY A 128 4.76 -14.90 7.19
C GLY A 128 6.06 -14.12 7.01
N GLU A 129 7.02 -14.75 6.33
CA GLU A 129 8.35 -14.19 6.10
C GLU A 129 8.37 -12.89 5.27
N ILE A 130 7.26 -12.59 4.56
CA ILE A 130 7.19 -11.44 3.64
C ILE A 130 6.84 -10.13 4.37
N ARG A 131 6.17 -10.19 5.52
CA ARG A 131 5.67 -8.98 6.23
C ARG A 131 5.74 -9.13 7.75
N PRO A 132 6.87 -9.52 8.32
CA PRO A 132 6.96 -9.73 9.75
C PRO A 132 6.64 -8.42 10.51
N GLY A 133 5.74 -8.52 11.50
CA GLY A 133 5.35 -7.40 12.34
C GLY A 133 4.48 -6.30 11.71
N ILE A 134 4.22 -6.32 10.40
CA ILE A 134 3.52 -5.25 9.69
C ILE A 134 2.00 -5.44 9.74
N VAL A 135 1.30 -4.55 10.39
CA VAL A 135 -0.17 -4.52 10.53
C VAL A 135 -0.86 -3.51 9.62
N HIS A 136 -0.16 -2.46 9.21
CA HIS A 136 -0.63 -1.46 8.24
C HIS A 136 0.52 -0.89 7.42
N ARG A 137 0.19 -0.03 6.45
CA ARG A 137 1.18 0.57 5.56
C ARG A 137 0.82 1.99 5.18
N ILE A 138 1.86 2.77 4.88
CA ILE A 138 1.77 4.06 4.20
C ILE A 138 2.55 4.00 2.88
N ASP A 139 2.25 4.90 1.94
CA ASP A 139 2.89 4.90 0.62
C ASP A 139 4.40 5.24 0.72
N MET A 140 5.16 4.93 -0.33
CA MET A 140 6.61 5.17 -0.40
C MET A 140 6.97 6.62 -0.04
N ASP A 141 6.30 7.59 -0.65
CA ASP A 141 6.57 9.02 -0.44
C ASP A 141 5.76 9.64 0.71
N THR A 142 4.89 8.89 1.36
CA THR A 142 4.24 9.31 2.61
C THR A 142 5.19 9.07 3.77
N THR A 143 5.44 10.10 4.55
CA THR A 143 6.28 10.05 5.76
C THR A 143 5.44 9.86 7.01
N GLY A 144 6.07 9.57 8.15
CA GLY A 144 5.43 9.64 9.47
C GLY A 144 5.19 8.30 10.15
N SER A 145 4.34 8.33 11.15
CA SER A 145 4.15 7.28 12.14
C SER A 145 3.60 5.98 11.55
N LEU A 146 4.23 4.86 11.93
CA LEU A 146 3.83 3.51 11.58
C LEU A 146 4.08 2.59 12.78
N ILE A 147 3.08 1.75 13.11
CA ILE A 147 3.19 0.76 14.17
C ILE A 147 3.64 -0.59 13.63
N VAL A 148 4.52 -1.25 14.36
CA VAL A 148 5.06 -2.58 14.11
C VAL A 148 4.82 -3.44 15.34
N CYS A 149 4.45 -4.68 15.17
CA CYS A 149 4.21 -5.64 16.25
C CYS A 149 5.38 -6.60 16.41
N LYS A 150 5.95 -6.67 17.61
CA LYS A 150 7.07 -7.55 17.93
C LYS A 150 6.62 -8.96 18.29
N LYS A 151 5.37 -9.15 18.76
CA LYS A 151 4.79 -10.43 19.15
C LYS A 151 3.50 -10.74 18.40
N ASP A 152 3.18 -12.01 18.26
CA ASP A 152 1.99 -12.49 17.57
C ASP A 152 0.69 -12.03 18.27
N GLU A 153 0.64 -12.06 19.58
CA GLU A 153 -0.51 -11.56 20.34
C GLU A 153 -0.76 -10.08 20.11
N SER A 154 0.33 -9.28 20.07
CA SER A 154 0.28 -7.85 19.78
C SER A 154 -0.19 -7.60 18.36
N HIS A 155 0.26 -8.41 17.41
CA HIS A 155 -0.16 -8.35 16.01
C HIS A 155 -1.66 -8.58 15.84
N ILE A 156 -2.21 -9.61 16.50
CA ILE A 156 -3.66 -9.92 16.47
C ILE A 156 -4.44 -8.71 16.99
N LYS A 157 -4.15 -8.26 18.21
CA LYS A 157 -4.88 -7.17 18.87
C LYS A 157 -4.81 -5.83 18.13
N ILE A 158 -3.63 -5.46 17.60
CA ILE A 158 -3.49 -4.23 16.80
C ILE A 158 -4.18 -4.37 15.44
N SER A 159 -4.12 -5.55 14.81
CA SER A 159 -4.85 -5.79 13.55
C SER A 159 -6.37 -5.69 13.74
N GLU A 160 -6.90 -6.13 14.88
CA GLU A 160 -8.31 -5.97 15.23
C GLU A 160 -8.67 -4.48 15.37
N GLN A 161 -7.88 -3.70 16.10
CA GLN A 161 -8.09 -2.26 16.24
C GLN A 161 -8.03 -1.50 14.89
N ILE A 162 -7.19 -1.95 13.96
CA ILE A 162 -7.14 -1.38 12.61
C ILE A 162 -8.40 -1.76 11.82
N LYS A 163 -8.90 -2.99 11.99
CA LYS A 163 -10.05 -3.52 11.29
C LYS A 163 -11.37 -2.90 11.79
N ASP A 164 -11.51 -2.69 13.09
CA ASP A 164 -12.68 -2.07 13.71
C ASP A 164 -12.60 -0.55 13.76
N HIS A 165 -11.52 0.04 13.20
CA HIS A 165 -11.30 1.47 13.08
C HIS A 165 -11.08 2.23 14.40
N SER A 166 -10.72 1.52 15.48
CA SER A 166 -10.44 2.12 16.78
C SER A 166 -9.04 2.75 16.88
N CYS A 167 -8.11 2.38 15.99
CA CYS A 167 -6.82 3.09 15.86
C CYS A 167 -7.03 4.52 15.36
N ASN A 168 -6.55 5.53 16.12
CA ASN A 168 -6.54 6.91 15.66
C ASN A 168 -5.41 7.12 14.65
N ARG A 169 -5.74 7.52 13.42
CA ARG A 169 -4.77 7.76 12.33
C ARG A 169 -5.02 9.12 11.73
N ILE A 170 -4.19 10.09 12.13
CA ILE A 170 -4.26 11.47 11.66
C ILE A 170 -3.09 11.74 10.72
N TYR A 171 -3.42 12.29 9.57
CA TYR A 171 -2.46 12.72 8.56
C TYR A 171 -2.55 14.22 8.39
N VAL A 172 -1.46 14.84 7.96
CA VAL A 172 -1.47 16.21 7.46
C VAL A 172 -0.93 16.24 6.05
N GLY A 173 -1.47 17.10 5.20
CA GLY A 173 -1.07 17.20 3.80
C GLY A 173 -1.34 18.58 3.22
N ILE A 174 -0.64 18.89 2.14
CA ILE A 174 -0.90 20.10 1.36
C ILE A 174 -1.55 19.67 0.05
N VAL A 175 -2.69 20.26 -0.26
CA VAL A 175 -3.43 20.01 -1.49
C VAL A 175 -3.38 21.20 -2.43
N CYS A 176 -3.55 20.94 -3.72
CA CYS A 176 -3.68 21.97 -4.74
C CYS A 176 -5.08 22.59 -4.71
N GLY A 177 -5.16 23.91 -4.89
CA GLY A 177 -6.39 24.69 -4.87
C GLY A 177 -6.84 25.09 -3.47
N ASN A 178 -7.85 25.96 -3.46
CA ASN A 178 -8.47 26.50 -2.24
C ASN A 178 -9.70 25.65 -1.89
N VAL A 179 -9.59 24.81 -0.86
CA VAL A 179 -10.71 24.02 -0.34
C VAL A 179 -11.65 24.95 0.41
N LYS A 180 -12.91 25.08 -0.06
CA LYS A 180 -13.86 26.07 0.44
C LYS A 180 -14.40 25.74 1.83
N ASN A 181 -14.77 24.47 2.04
CA ASN A 181 -15.35 24.01 3.31
C ASN A 181 -14.25 23.77 4.33
N ASP A 182 -14.45 24.23 5.58
CA ASP A 182 -13.46 24.08 6.65
C ASP A 182 -13.27 22.62 7.06
N GLU A 183 -14.30 21.82 6.95
CA GLU A 183 -14.27 20.38 7.23
C GLU A 183 -15.24 19.63 6.32
N GLY A 184 -15.06 18.33 6.21
CA GLY A 184 -15.93 17.47 5.44
C GLY A 184 -15.54 16.01 5.47
N THR A 185 -16.37 15.19 4.86
CA THR A 185 -16.16 13.75 4.71
C THR A 185 -16.22 13.39 3.24
N ILE A 186 -15.27 12.58 2.80
CA ILE A 186 -15.25 12.02 1.45
C ILE A 186 -15.48 10.52 1.59
N GLU A 187 -16.56 10.06 1.00
CA GLU A 187 -16.93 8.64 0.92
C GLU A 187 -16.85 8.19 -0.54
N GLY A 188 -16.32 6.98 -0.75
CA GLY A 188 -16.27 6.40 -2.08
C GLY A 188 -15.47 5.11 -2.08
N ALA A 189 -15.99 4.07 -2.73
CA ALA A 189 -15.30 2.79 -2.79
C ALA A 189 -14.02 2.91 -3.65
N ILE A 190 -12.89 2.48 -3.10
CA ILE A 190 -11.58 2.54 -3.78
C ILE A 190 -11.21 1.17 -4.34
N GLY A 191 -10.94 1.13 -5.63
CA GLY A 191 -10.49 -0.04 -6.37
C GLY A 191 -9.39 0.29 -7.37
N ARG A 192 -8.89 -0.74 -8.07
CA ARG A 192 -7.93 -0.52 -9.17
C ARG A 192 -8.57 0.30 -10.27
N ASN A 193 -7.82 1.26 -10.81
CA ASN A 193 -8.25 1.98 -12.00
C ASN A 193 -8.31 1.01 -13.20
N PRO A 194 -9.43 0.92 -13.92
CA PRO A 194 -9.58 -0.01 -15.04
C PRO A 194 -8.65 0.28 -16.21
N ASN A 195 -8.24 1.55 -16.38
CA ASN A 195 -7.44 2.01 -17.51
C ASN A 195 -5.94 2.14 -17.19
N ASP A 196 -5.58 2.28 -15.91
CA ASP A 196 -4.19 2.44 -15.47
C ASP A 196 -3.95 1.61 -14.21
N ARG A 197 -3.26 0.46 -14.36
CA ARG A 197 -2.99 -0.47 -13.26
C ARG A 197 -2.09 0.10 -12.15
N LYS A 198 -1.38 1.20 -12.39
CA LYS A 198 -0.56 1.88 -11.37
C LYS A 198 -1.42 2.74 -10.44
N LYS A 199 -2.63 3.10 -10.87
CA LYS A 199 -3.56 3.97 -10.14
C LYS A 199 -4.62 3.18 -9.40
N MET A 200 -5.08 3.77 -8.30
CA MET A 200 -6.38 3.48 -7.70
C MET A 200 -7.38 4.54 -8.16
N ALA A 201 -8.66 4.27 -8.03
CA ALA A 201 -9.74 5.20 -8.39
C ALA A 201 -10.96 4.96 -7.51
N ILE A 202 -11.87 5.93 -7.47
CA ILE A 202 -13.24 5.67 -7.03
C ILE A 202 -13.86 4.65 -8.00
N ASN A 203 -14.28 3.52 -7.48
CA ASN A 203 -14.77 2.38 -8.24
C ASN A 203 -15.87 1.67 -7.45
N GLU A 204 -17.09 2.17 -7.57
CA GLU A 204 -18.23 1.66 -6.81
C GLU A 204 -18.56 0.20 -7.13
N LYS A 205 -18.19 -0.28 -8.31
CA LYS A 205 -18.50 -1.64 -8.76
C LYS A 205 -17.59 -2.70 -8.16
N ASN A 206 -16.27 -2.40 -8.05
CA ASN A 206 -15.24 -3.37 -7.66
C ASN A 206 -14.30 -2.83 -6.56
N GLY A 207 -14.61 -1.68 -6.01
CA GLY A 207 -13.85 -1.06 -4.92
C GLY A 207 -14.28 -1.58 -3.55
N LYS A 208 -13.46 -1.25 -2.55
CA LYS A 208 -13.78 -1.47 -1.14
C LYS A 208 -14.18 -0.14 -0.52
N PRO A 209 -15.23 -0.07 0.33
CA PRO A 209 -15.64 1.15 1.01
C PRO A 209 -14.47 1.88 1.65
N ALA A 210 -14.44 3.19 1.49
CA ALA A 210 -13.42 4.05 2.05
C ALA A 210 -14.04 5.37 2.52
N VAL A 211 -13.60 5.83 3.72
CA VAL A 211 -14.07 7.06 4.35
C VAL A 211 -12.87 7.87 4.85
N THR A 212 -12.80 9.13 4.43
CA THR A 212 -11.78 10.10 4.83
C THR A 212 -12.44 11.37 5.33
N HIS A 213 -12.26 11.71 6.60
CA HIS A 213 -12.62 13.01 7.13
C HIS A 213 -11.47 14.00 6.93
N TYR A 214 -11.79 15.23 6.59
CA TYR A 214 -10.78 16.29 6.48
C TYR A 214 -11.17 17.53 7.25
N LYS A 215 -10.15 18.28 7.65
CA LYS A 215 -10.26 19.61 8.25
C LYS A 215 -9.20 20.52 7.62
N VAL A 216 -9.60 21.72 7.22
CA VAL A 216 -8.69 22.76 6.75
C VAL A 216 -7.96 23.33 7.95
N LEU A 217 -6.64 23.37 7.89
CA LEU A 217 -5.78 24.00 8.89
C LEU A 217 -5.42 25.42 8.48
N GLU A 218 -5.07 25.63 7.19
CA GLU A 218 -4.67 26.93 6.66
C GLU A 218 -4.89 27.00 5.14
N ARG A 219 -5.22 28.18 4.60
CA ARG A 219 -5.41 28.43 3.16
C ARG A 219 -4.36 29.42 2.66
N PHE A 220 -3.70 29.07 1.57
CA PHE A 220 -2.63 29.83 0.91
C PHE A 220 -2.98 30.23 -0.53
N GLY A 221 -4.23 30.60 -0.78
CA GLY A 221 -4.71 30.90 -2.14
C GLY A 221 -4.80 29.66 -3.01
N ASP A 222 -3.74 29.35 -3.78
CA ASP A 222 -3.67 28.19 -4.68
C ASP A 222 -3.44 26.86 -3.96
N TYR A 223 -3.24 26.85 -2.65
CA TYR A 223 -2.95 25.66 -1.86
C TYR A 223 -3.69 25.68 -0.53
N THR A 224 -3.96 24.50 0.02
CA THR A 224 -4.60 24.34 1.32
C THR A 224 -3.83 23.32 2.16
N TYR A 225 -3.46 23.69 3.38
CA TYR A 225 -2.92 22.79 4.38
C TYR A 225 -4.06 22.14 5.16
N MET A 226 -4.08 20.82 5.22
CA MET A 226 -5.20 20.05 5.71
C MET A 226 -4.78 18.94 6.67
N GLN A 227 -5.67 18.62 7.58
CA GLN A 227 -5.66 17.41 8.38
C GLN A 227 -6.64 16.39 7.80
N PHE A 228 -6.26 15.11 7.85
CA PHE A 228 -7.10 13.99 7.43
C PHE A 228 -7.19 12.98 8.57
N LYS A 229 -8.40 12.50 8.87
CA LYS A 229 -8.64 11.38 9.78
C LYS A 229 -9.24 10.23 8.99
N LEU A 230 -8.61 9.07 9.10
CA LEU A 230 -9.01 7.87 8.34
C LEU A 230 -9.87 6.94 9.21
N GLU A 231 -11.06 6.57 8.73
CA GLU A 231 -11.74 5.39 9.21
C GLU A 231 -11.16 4.13 8.57
N THR A 232 -11.03 4.10 7.26
CA THR A 232 -10.47 2.99 6.49
C THR A 232 -9.03 3.27 6.05
N GLY A 233 -8.30 2.24 5.59
CA GLY A 233 -6.91 2.36 5.13
C GLY A 233 -6.70 1.70 3.76
N ARG A 234 -7.38 2.20 2.71
CA ARG A 234 -7.21 1.66 1.35
C ARG A 234 -5.94 2.24 0.70
N THR A 235 -5.39 1.49 -0.24
CA THR A 235 -4.21 1.93 -1.01
C THR A 235 -4.48 3.29 -1.66
N HIS A 236 -3.57 4.26 -1.46
CA HIS A 236 -3.67 5.63 -1.95
C HIS A 236 -4.94 6.40 -1.52
N GLN A 237 -5.59 6.02 -0.41
CA GLN A 237 -6.94 6.52 -0.09
C GLN A 237 -7.06 8.03 -0.06
N ILE A 238 -6.25 8.75 0.73
CA ILE A 238 -6.29 10.23 0.81
C ILE A 238 -6.01 10.83 -0.57
N ARG A 239 -5.05 10.28 -1.30
CA ARG A 239 -4.63 10.74 -2.63
C ARG A 239 -5.78 10.66 -3.64
N VAL A 240 -6.48 9.51 -3.67
CA VAL A 240 -7.65 9.29 -4.55
C VAL A 240 -8.81 10.16 -4.15
N HIS A 241 -9.15 10.22 -2.85
CA HIS A 241 -10.27 11.00 -2.35
C HIS A 241 -10.07 12.50 -2.62
N MET A 242 -8.90 13.05 -2.33
CA MET A 242 -8.63 14.46 -2.60
C MET A 242 -8.61 14.78 -4.11
N ALA A 243 -8.06 13.87 -4.93
CA ALA A 243 -8.11 14.03 -6.38
C ALA A 243 -9.55 13.96 -6.93
N SER A 244 -10.43 13.13 -6.35
CA SER A 244 -11.83 13.00 -6.79
C SER A 244 -12.66 14.26 -6.58
N ILE A 245 -12.27 15.10 -5.61
CA ILE A 245 -12.89 16.42 -5.37
C ILE A 245 -12.08 17.58 -5.97
N ASN A 246 -11.18 17.29 -6.94
CA ASN A 246 -10.33 18.24 -7.66
C ASN A 246 -9.29 19.01 -6.79
N HIS A 247 -8.92 18.45 -5.65
CA HIS A 247 -7.88 18.98 -4.77
C HIS A 247 -6.76 17.94 -4.54
N PRO A 248 -6.03 17.50 -5.60
CA PRO A 248 -4.98 16.49 -5.44
C PRO A 248 -3.88 16.99 -4.50
N LEU A 249 -3.17 16.06 -3.85
CA LEU A 249 -2.03 16.41 -3.02
C LEU A 249 -0.92 17.09 -3.83
N LEU A 250 -0.31 18.10 -3.25
CA LEU A 250 0.83 18.79 -3.83
C LEU A 250 1.99 17.81 -4.02
N GLY A 251 2.60 17.80 -5.21
CA GLY A 251 3.69 16.90 -5.57
C GLY A 251 3.26 15.49 -5.97
N ASP A 252 1.98 15.15 -5.93
CA ASP A 252 1.49 13.84 -6.36
C ASP A 252 1.47 13.71 -7.88
N MET A 253 2.54 13.14 -8.44
CA MET A 253 2.70 12.96 -9.89
C MET A 253 1.73 11.93 -10.49
N LEU A 254 1.12 11.10 -9.64
CA LEU A 254 0.22 10.04 -10.10
C LEU A 254 -1.22 10.53 -10.25
N TYR A 255 -1.69 11.39 -9.35
CA TYR A 255 -3.09 11.84 -9.29
C TYR A 255 -3.30 13.32 -9.64
N SER A 256 -2.23 14.11 -9.70
CA SER A 256 -2.31 15.51 -10.08
C SER A 256 -2.03 15.69 -11.56
N SER A 257 -2.99 16.27 -12.29
CA SER A 257 -2.75 16.85 -13.61
C SER A 257 -2.25 18.31 -13.51
N TYR A 258 -2.19 18.85 -12.31
CA TYR A 258 -1.86 20.23 -12.04
C TYR A 258 -0.35 20.44 -12.10
N SER A 259 0.14 21.16 -13.09
CA SER A 259 1.55 21.42 -13.37
C SER A 259 2.15 22.75 -12.85
N PRO A 260 1.55 23.50 -11.89
CA PRO A 260 2.23 24.69 -11.34
C PRO A 260 3.44 24.36 -10.49
N THR A 261 3.56 23.11 -10.05
CA THR A 261 4.66 22.66 -9.17
C THR A 261 6.03 22.69 -9.81
N LYS A 262 6.13 22.51 -11.12
CA LYS A 262 7.45 22.43 -11.80
C LYS A 262 8.31 23.67 -11.64
N ASN A 263 7.71 24.85 -11.45
CA ASN A 263 8.47 26.11 -11.34
C ASN A 263 8.50 26.71 -9.94
N ARG A 264 7.53 26.44 -9.06
CA ARG A 264 7.41 27.10 -7.75
C ARG A 264 8.04 26.29 -6.63
N PHE A 265 8.00 24.96 -6.70
CA PHE A 265 8.56 24.05 -5.69
C PHE A 265 9.56 23.09 -6.34
N LYS A 266 10.69 23.64 -6.81
CA LYS A 266 11.76 22.84 -7.41
C LYS A 266 12.26 21.78 -6.42
N GLY A 267 12.37 20.54 -6.91
CA GLY A 267 12.88 19.42 -6.10
C GLY A 267 11.82 18.74 -5.21
N LEU A 268 10.53 19.13 -5.30
CA LEU A 268 9.48 18.38 -4.66
C LEU A 268 9.13 17.15 -5.49
N GLU A 269 9.49 15.99 -4.97
CA GLU A 269 9.18 14.68 -5.53
C GLU A 269 8.16 13.96 -4.63
N GLY A 270 7.11 13.35 -5.23
CA GLY A 270 6.06 12.65 -4.49
C GLY A 270 5.13 13.56 -3.67
N GLN A 271 4.06 12.98 -3.17
CA GLN A 271 2.99 13.68 -2.47
C GLN A 271 3.43 14.31 -1.13
N CYS A 272 2.98 15.53 -0.86
CA CYS A 272 3.07 16.17 0.45
C CYS A 272 2.00 15.61 1.38
N LEU A 273 2.29 14.45 1.98
CA LEU A 273 1.44 13.74 2.93
C LEU A 273 2.30 13.15 4.04
N HIS A 274 1.84 13.34 5.28
CA HIS A 274 2.55 12.91 6.46
C HIS A 274 1.58 12.27 7.46
N ALA A 275 1.84 11.04 7.89
CA ALA A 275 1.13 10.34 8.95
C ALA A 275 1.56 10.97 10.30
N LYS A 276 0.85 12.02 10.70
CA LYS A 276 1.22 12.89 11.82
C LYS A 276 1.06 12.18 13.16
N THR A 277 -0.08 11.52 13.36
CA THR A 277 -0.41 10.92 14.65
C THR A 277 -0.90 9.48 14.45
N ILE A 278 -0.44 8.58 15.31
CA ILE A 278 -0.98 7.24 15.46
C ILE A 278 -1.32 6.98 16.92
N GLY A 279 -2.58 6.61 17.18
CA GLY A 279 -3.07 6.26 18.51
C GLY A 279 -3.72 4.88 18.52
N PHE A 280 -3.47 4.11 19.56
CA PHE A 280 -3.97 2.76 19.74
C PHE A 280 -4.02 2.37 21.23
N VAL A 281 -4.81 1.36 21.55
CA VAL A 281 -4.78 0.73 22.86
C VAL A 281 -3.63 -0.29 22.88
N HIS A 282 -2.71 -0.13 23.82
CA HIS A 282 -1.54 -0.98 23.93
C HIS A 282 -1.93 -2.45 24.13
N PRO A 283 -1.41 -3.39 23.32
CA PRO A 283 -1.92 -4.78 23.28
C PRO A 283 -1.71 -5.57 24.57
N LYS A 284 -0.73 -5.19 25.40
CA LYS A 284 -0.45 -5.86 26.68
C LYS A 284 -1.05 -5.13 27.87
N THR A 285 -0.85 -3.82 27.97
CA THR A 285 -1.29 -3.04 29.15
C THR A 285 -2.75 -2.64 29.10
N GLY A 286 -3.36 -2.54 27.89
CA GLY A 286 -4.72 -2.03 27.72
C GLY A 286 -4.84 -0.51 27.82
N GLU A 287 -3.73 0.23 27.97
CA GLU A 287 -3.71 1.70 28.03
C GLU A 287 -3.73 2.31 26.64
N TYR A 288 -4.47 3.41 26.48
CA TYR A 288 -4.42 4.17 25.23
C TYR A 288 -3.12 4.96 25.15
N MET A 289 -2.43 4.82 24.01
CA MET A 289 -1.18 5.53 23.72
C MET A 289 -1.31 6.25 22.38
N GLU A 290 -0.70 7.44 22.29
CA GLU A 290 -0.69 8.23 21.07
C GLU A 290 0.70 8.81 20.82
N PHE A 291 1.16 8.77 19.57
CA PHE A 291 2.49 9.22 19.17
C PHE A 291 2.40 10.14 17.97
N ASP A 292 3.07 11.27 18.08
CA ASP A 292 3.19 12.27 17.04
C ASP A 292 4.54 12.18 16.34
N ALA A 293 4.52 11.97 15.02
CA ALA A 293 5.71 12.09 14.20
C ALA A 293 6.02 13.58 13.91
N PRO A 294 7.26 14.04 14.07
CA PRO A 294 7.64 15.39 13.68
C PRO A 294 7.56 15.58 12.17
N LEU A 295 7.13 16.76 11.72
CA LEU A 295 7.11 17.10 10.29
C LEU A 295 8.53 16.99 9.70
N PRO A 296 8.73 16.31 8.59
CA PRO A 296 10.03 16.25 7.94
C PRO A 296 10.43 17.64 7.42
N LYS A 297 11.73 17.91 7.36
CA LYS A 297 12.28 19.24 6.99
C LYS A 297 11.70 19.76 5.67
N TYR A 298 11.56 18.92 4.65
CA TYR A 298 11.02 19.36 3.35
C TYR A 298 9.58 19.88 3.49
N PHE A 299 8.76 19.26 4.35
CA PHE A 299 7.38 19.65 4.56
C PHE A 299 7.29 20.95 5.37
N ALA A 300 8.08 21.07 6.44
CA ALA A 300 8.16 22.29 7.25
C ALA A 300 8.61 23.50 6.41
N ASN A 301 9.68 23.33 5.63
CA ASN A 301 10.18 24.37 4.71
C ASN A 301 9.12 24.78 3.68
N LEU A 302 8.34 23.82 3.18
CA LEU A 302 7.28 24.10 2.22
C LEU A 302 6.16 24.94 2.84
N LEU A 303 5.75 24.62 4.07
CA LEU A 303 4.78 25.43 4.80
C LEU A 303 5.30 26.86 5.03
N GLU A 304 6.57 27.01 5.43
CA GLU A 304 7.21 28.31 5.61
C GLU A 304 7.16 29.15 4.32
N VAL A 305 7.48 28.55 3.18
CA VAL A 305 7.38 29.21 1.87
C VAL A 305 5.94 29.65 1.58
N LEU A 306 4.95 28.81 1.87
CA LEU A 306 3.55 29.14 1.66
C LEU A 306 3.07 30.26 2.56
N TYR A 307 3.45 30.28 3.84
CA TYR A 307 3.16 31.38 4.77
C TYR A 307 3.75 32.71 4.26
N ASN A 308 5.01 32.70 3.80
CA ASN A 308 5.68 33.88 3.28
C ASN A 308 5.06 34.43 1.98
N ILE A 309 4.46 33.58 1.15
CA ILE A 309 3.75 33.99 -0.06
C ILE A 309 2.40 34.61 0.26
N ASN A 310 1.68 34.07 1.25
CA ASN A 310 0.34 34.51 1.61
C ASN A 310 0.35 35.85 2.38
N ASN A 311 1.48 36.21 2.99
CA ASN A 311 1.65 37.46 3.76
C ASN A 311 2.23 38.62 2.91
N LYS A 312 2.43 38.41 1.61
CA LYS A 312 2.81 39.44 0.63
C LYS A 312 1.61 39.89 -0.19
#